data_77613b4c042aa3119f57705f99107ca7
#
_entry.id   77613b4c042aa3119f57705f99107ca7
#
_cell.length_a   1.000
_cell.length_b   1.000
_cell.length_c   1.000
_cell.angle_alpha   90.00
_cell.angle_beta   90.00
_cell.angle_gamma   90.00
#
_symmetry.space_group_name_H-M   'P 1'
#
loop_
_entity.id
_entity.type
_entity.pdbx_description
1 polymer ?
#
loop_
_entity_poly.entity_id
_entity_poly.type
_entity_poly.pdbx_seq_one_letter_code
_entity_poly.pdbx_strand_id
1 'polypeptide(L)'
;MTTVIDGNEIGDQITEGVAACTDTLVSEGVTPGLATVLMSDDGASETYVSMKQRACDEIGIEGFHHEISADEPADTLFSTIDDLNADPAVHGILVQMPVPDHVTKRDVLERIDPMKDVDGFHPENVGRLVAGNARY
;
A
#
# COMPACT_ATOMS: atom_id res chain seq x y z
N MET A 1 -1.01 19.44 -33.04
CA MET A 1 -1.90 18.35 -32.62
C MET A 1 -1.99 18.36 -31.10
N THR A 2 -3.16 18.20 -30.54
CA THR A 2 -3.34 18.05 -29.10
C THR A 2 -3.43 16.55 -28.79
N THR A 3 -2.59 16.06 -27.87
CA THR A 3 -2.69 14.69 -27.37
C THR A 3 -3.56 14.71 -26.12
N VAL A 4 -4.60 13.89 -26.09
CA VAL A 4 -5.42 13.68 -24.89
C VAL A 4 -4.81 12.50 -24.14
N ILE A 5 -4.52 12.71 -22.85
CA ILE A 5 -4.05 11.63 -21.97
C ILE A 5 -5.29 10.98 -21.37
N ASP A 6 -5.57 9.74 -21.77
CA ASP A 6 -6.65 8.93 -21.17
C ASP A 6 -6.09 8.15 -19.99
N GLY A 7 -6.44 8.59 -18.78
CA GLY A 7 -5.97 7.95 -17.55
C GLY A 7 -6.55 6.53 -17.34
N ASN A 8 -7.73 6.24 -17.87
CA ASN A 8 -8.32 4.90 -17.76
C ASN A 8 -7.55 3.91 -18.63
N GLU A 9 -7.28 4.28 -19.91
CA GLU A 9 -6.51 3.42 -20.81
C GLU A 9 -5.11 3.11 -20.26
N ILE A 10 -4.44 4.12 -19.69
CA ILE A 10 -3.13 3.92 -19.04
C ILE A 10 -3.25 3.03 -17.81
N GLY A 11 -4.26 3.24 -16.99
CA GLY A 11 -4.53 2.42 -15.81
C GLY A 11 -4.78 0.96 -16.16
N ASP A 12 -5.58 0.70 -17.19
CA ASP A 12 -5.89 -0.66 -17.68
C ASP A 12 -4.61 -1.35 -18.16
N GLN A 13 -3.77 -0.68 -18.95
CA GLN A 13 -2.49 -1.21 -19.42
C GLN A 13 -1.55 -1.59 -18.28
N ILE A 14 -1.48 -0.74 -17.23
CA ILE A 14 -0.66 -1.01 -16.03
C ILE A 14 -1.22 -2.23 -15.30
N THR A 15 -2.53 -2.28 -15.10
CA THR A 15 -3.20 -3.39 -14.40
C THR A 15 -2.99 -4.74 -15.13
N GLU A 16 -3.11 -4.76 -16.46
CA GLU A 16 -2.82 -5.95 -17.27
C GLU A 16 -1.35 -6.40 -17.10
N GLY A 17 -0.41 -5.46 -17.11
CA GLY A 17 1.00 -5.76 -16.87
C GLY A 17 1.28 -6.34 -15.49
N VAL A 18 0.64 -5.78 -14.46
CA VAL A 18 0.76 -6.29 -13.08
C VAL A 18 0.12 -7.68 -12.95
N ALA A 19 -1.05 -7.90 -13.53
CA ALA A 19 -1.70 -9.21 -13.54
C ALA A 19 -0.79 -10.30 -14.15
N ALA A 20 -0.15 -10.03 -15.27
CA ALA A 20 0.78 -10.97 -15.91
C ALA A 20 2.01 -11.27 -15.02
N CYS A 21 2.54 -10.26 -14.30
CA CYS A 21 3.61 -10.45 -13.33
C CYS A 21 3.15 -11.31 -12.14
N THR A 22 1.94 -11.05 -11.63
CA THR A 22 1.34 -11.82 -10.53
C THR A 22 1.15 -13.28 -10.92
N ASP A 23 0.61 -13.56 -12.09
CA ASP A 23 0.45 -14.93 -12.60
C ASP A 23 1.79 -15.68 -12.67
N THR A 24 2.85 -15.00 -13.08
CA THR A 24 4.20 -15.57 -13.10
C THR A 24 4.66 -15.93 -11.70
N LEU A 25 4.56 -15.02 -10.73
CA LEU A 25 4.96 -15.26 -9.34
C LEU A 25 4.15 -16.39 -8.70
N VAL A 26 2.84 -16.42 -8.93
CA VAL A 26 1.97 -17.50 -8.43
C VAL A 26 2.38 -18.85 -9.02
N SER A 27 2.73 -18.90 -10.29
CA SER A 27 3.23 -20.13 -10.92
C SER A 27 4.56 -20.63 -10.34
N GLU A 28 5.35 -19.72 -9.76
CA GLU A 28 6.59 -20.01 -9.05
C GLU A 28 6.38 -20.28 -7.53
N GLY A 29 5.13 -20.27 -7.09
CA GLY A 29 4.75 -20.57 -5.69
C GLY A 29 4.76 -19.36 -4.76
N VAL A 30 4.80 -18.14 -5.30
CA VAL A 30 4.75 -16.90 -4.52
C VAL A 30 3.45 -16.15 -4.81
N THR A 31 2.57 -16.02 -3.83
CA THR A 31 1.40 -15.14 -3.92
C THR A 31 1.77 -13.76 -3.37
N PRO A 32 1.77 -12.70 -4.18
CA PRO A 32 2.01 -11.35 -3.67
C PRO A 32 0.94 -10.96 -2.65
N GLY A 33 1.35 -10.34 -1.56
CA GLY A 33 0.45 -9.90 -0.48
C GLY A 33 0.58 -8.40 -0.23
N LEU A 34 -0.55 -7.69 -0.22
CA LEU A 34 -0.65 -6.26 0.09
C LEU A 34 -1.49 -6.05 1.34
N ALA A 35 -0.89 -5.47 2.36
CA ALA A 35 -1.61 -5.04 3.55
C ALA A 35 -2.06 -3.58 3.40
N THR A 36 -3.33 -3.32 3.67
CA THR A 36 -3.89 -1.98 3.77
C THR A 36 -4.38 -1.73 5.19
N VAL A 37 -3.93 -0.64 5.79
CA VAL A 37 -4.32 -0.24 7.15
C VAL A 37 -5.09 1.06 7.08
N LEU A 38 -6.28 1.08 7.64
CA LEU A 38 -7.12 2.26 7.77
C LEU A 38 -7.33 2.55 9.27
N MET A 39 -6.93 3.74 9.70
CA MET A 39 -7.28 4.26 11.02
C MET A 39 -8.09 5.54 10.85
N SER A 40 -9.40 5.38 10.61
CA SER A 40 -10.31 6.47 10.32
C SER A 40 -11.74 5.99 10.44
N ASP A 41 -12.64 6.89 10.82
CA ASP A 41 -14.09 6.69 10.76
C ASP A 41 -14.71 7.45 9.57
N ASP A 42 -13.88 7.81 8.57
CA ASP A 42 -14.32 8.55 7.38
C ASP A 42 -14.68 7.59 6.23
N GLY A 43 -15.96 7.62 5.81
CA GLY A 43 -16.47 6.75 4.76
C GLY A 43 -15.83 6.95 3.37
N ALA A 44 -15.20 8.10 3.11
CA ALA A 44 -14.44 8.28 1.88
C ALA A 44 -13.16 7.43 1.87
N SER A 45 -12.47 7.37 3.00
CA SER A 45 -11.28 6.53 3.19
C SER A 45 -11.60 5.04 3.08
N GLU A 46 -12.74 4.61 3.65
CA GLU A 46 -13.25 3.23 3.50
C GLU A 46 -13.51 2.85 2.04
N THR A 47 -14.08 3.79 1.27
CA THR A 47 -14.36 3.58 -0.15
C THR A 47 -13.06 3.35 -0.94
N TYR A 48 -12.02 4.15 -0.70
CA TYR A 48 -10.73 4.00 -1.36
C TYR A 48 -10.05 2.67 -1.03
N VAL A 49 -10.13 2.24 0.22
CA VAL A 49 -9.59 0.94 0.63
C VAL A 49 -10.35 -0.21 -0.04
N SER A 50 -11.68 -0.14 -0.07
CA SER A 50 -12.50 -1.15 -0.75
C SER A 50 -12.19 -1.26 -2.25
N MET A 51 -11.93 -0.13 -2.92
CA MET A 51 -11.51 -0.12 -4.34
C MET A 51 -10.16 -0.79 -4.53
N LYS A 52 -9.19 -0.51 -3.66
CA LYS A 52 -7.86 -1.14 -3.71
C LYS A 52 -7.92 -2.64 -3.49
N GLN A 53 -8.74 -3.10 -2.54
CA GLN A 53 -8.94 -4.53 -2.30
C GLN A 53 -9.50 -5.25 -3.53
N ARG A 54 -10.55 -4.70 -4.14
CA ARG A 54 -11.11 -5.27 -5.38
C ARG A 54 -10.08 -5.36 -6.50
N ALA A 55 -9.29 -4.29 -6.67
CA ALA A 55 -8.25 -4.30 -7.68
C ALA A 55 -7.18 -5.38 -7.41
N CYS A 56 -6.82 -5.62 -6.15
CA CYS A 56 -5.92 -6.70 -5.77
C CYS A 56 -6.53 -8.08 -6.10
N ASP A 57 -7.79 -8.30 -5.71
CA ASP A 57 -8.50 -9.57 -5.96
C ASP A 57 -8.57 -9.90 -7.46
N GLU A 58 -8.84 -8.88 -8.30
CA GLU A 58 -8.94 -9.02 -9.75
C GLU A 58 -7.64 -9.47 -10.42
N ILE A 59 -6.50 -9.15 -9.82
CA ILE A 59 -5.17 -9.45 -10.39
C ILE A 59 -4.37 -10.50 -9.59
N GLY A 60 -5.02 -11.17 -8.62
CA GLY A 60 -4.42 -12.29 -7.88
C GLY A 60 -3.44 -11.88 -6.77
N ILE A 61 -3.48 -10.63 -6.32
CA ILE A 61 -2.76 -10.17 -5.12
C ILE A 61 -3.61 -10.46 -3.89
N GLU A 62 -3.04 -11.13 -2.89
CA GLU A 62 -3.72 -11.37 -1.62
C GLU A 62 -3.81 -10.07 -0.81
N GLY A 63 -5.03 -9.68 -0.45
CA GLY A 63 -5.30 -8.47 0.32
C GLY A 63 -5.43 -8.75 1.81
N PHE A 64 -4.64 -8.07 2.65
CA PHE A 64 -4.75 -8.06 4.11
C PHE A 64 -5.28 -6.71 4.55
N HIS A 65 -6.51 -6.65 5.04
CA HIS A 65 -7.12 -5.39 5.43
C HIS A 65 -7.27 -5.27 6.94
N HIS A 66 -6.82 -4.14 7.49
CA HIS A 66 -6.88 -3.82 8.91
C HIS A 66 -7.60 -2.48 9.10
N GLU A 67 -8.73 -2.53 9.79
CA GLU A 67 -9.47 -1.35 10.22
C GLU A 67 -9.23 -1.09 11.71
N ILE A 68 -8.86 0.14 12.03
CA ILE A 68 -8.63 0.62 13.39
C ILE A 68 -9.52 1.83 13.59
N SER A 69 -10.26 1.87 14.68
CA SER A 69 -11.11 3.02 15.00
C SER A 69 -10.26 4.28 15.20
N ALA A 70 -10.79 5.43 14.77
CA ALA A 70 -10.06 6.70 14.85
C ALA A 70 -9.75 7.15 16.28
N ASP A 71 -10.45 6.63 17.30
CA ASP A 71 -10.24 6.95 18.71
C ASP A 71 -9.26 6.01 19.43
N GLU A 72 -8.80 4.95 18.76
CA GLU A 72 -7.79 4.04 19.30
C GLU A 72 -6.43 4.75 19.51
N PRO A 73 -5.62 4.30 20.49
CA PRO A 73 -4.29 4.85 20.69
C PRO A 73 -3.38 4.65 19.45
N ALA A 74 -2.44 5.57 19.23
CA ALA A 74 -1.43 5.44 18.17
C ALA A 74 -0.64 4.12 18.23
N ASP A 75 -0.42 3.59 19.44
CA ASP A 75 0.27 2.31 19.66
C ASP A 75 -0.47 1.12 19.02
N THR A 76 -1.80 1.19 18.86
CA THR A 76 -2.57 0.17 18.14
C THR A 76 -2.17 0.13 16.67
N LEU A 77 -2.04 1.28 16.03
CA LEU A 77 -1.56 1.37 14.65
C LEU A 77 -0.10 0.91 14.54
N PHE A 78 0.75 1.35 15.44
CA PHE A 78 2.17 0.99 15.41
C PHE A 78 2.41 -0.50 15.60
N SER A 79 1.70 -1.16 16.52
CA SER A 79 1.80 -2.60 16.69
C SER A 79 1.28 -3.37 15.47
N THR A 80 0.21 -2.88 14.83
CA THR A 80 -0.28 -3.45 13.58
C THR A 80 0.77 -3.37 12.48
N ILE A 81 1.45 -2.22 12.33
CA ILE A 81 2.53 -2.08 11.34
C ILE A 81 3.70 -3.01 11.66
N ASP A 82 4.08 -3.17 12.93
CA ASP A 82 5.16 -4.06 13.33
C ASP A 82 4.84 -5.54 12.99
N ASP A 83 3.62 -5.97 13.25
CA ASP A 83 3.15 -7.32 12.90
C ASP A 83 3.19 -7.55 11.39
N LEU A 84 2.75 -6.57 10.60
CA LEU A 84 2.80 -6.62 9.14
C LEU A 84 4.22 -6.61 8.58
N ASN A 85 5.12 -5.84 9.20
CA ASN A 85 6.54 -5.86 8.85
C ASN A 85 7.15 -7.25 9.06
N ALA A 86 6.74 -7.95 10.12
CA ALA A 86 7.25 -9.28 10.47
C ALA A 86 6.59 -10.42 9.68
N ASP A 87 5.42 -10.19 9.08
CA ASP A 87 4.68 -11.23 8.35
C ASP A 87 5.32 -11.51 6.98
N PRO A 88 5.80 -12.74 6.73
CA PRO A 88 6.39 -13.10 5.44
C PRO A 88 5.37 -13.20 4.28
N ALA A 89 4.06 -13.26 4.58
CA ALA A 89 3.02 -13.25 3.56
C ALA A 89 2.71 -11.82 3.06
N VAL A 90 3.13 -10.80 3.81
CA VAL A 90 2.94 -9.39 3.48
C VAL A 90 4.18 -8.86 2.78
N HIS A 91 4.04 -8.52 1.50
CA HIS A 91 5.13 -7.99 0.66
C HIS A 91 5.07 -6.48 0.50
N GLY A 92 3.90 -5.89 0.68
CA GLY A 92 3.68 -4.45 0.65
C GLY A 92 2.74 -3.99 1.75
N ILE A 93 2.98 -2.79 2.29
CA ILE A 93 2.16 -2.16 3.34
C ILE A 93 1.77 -0.77 2.87
N LEU A 94 0.48 -0.47 2.96
CA LEU A 94 -0.10 0.84 2.69
C LEU A 94 -0.92 1.27 3.91
N VAL A 95 -0.56 2.40 4.51
CA VAL A 95 -1.38 3.04 5.54
C VAL A 95 -2.16 4.18 4.89
N GLN A 96 -3.48 4.07 4.89
CA GLN A 96 -4.35 5.06 4.27
C GLN A 96 -4.29 6.39 5.02
N MET A 97 -3.95 7.45 4.31
CA MET A 97 -3.96 8.81 4.86
C MET A 97 -5.32 9.51 4.57
N PRO A 98 -5.73 10.45 5.42
CA PRO A 98 -5.06 10.91 6.63
C PRO A 98 -5.23 9.97 7.82
N VAL A 99 -4.30 10.01 8.78
CA VAL A 99 -4.45 9.41 10.11
C VAL A 99 -5.01 10.44 11.09
N PRO A 100 -5.60 10.03 12.25
CA PRO A 100 -6.09 10.96 13.26
C PRO A 100 -5.02 11.91 13.78
N ASP A 101 -5.42 13.09 14.27
CA ASP A 101 -4.51 14.17 14.71
C ASP A 101 -3.55 13.77 15.84
N HIS A 102 -3.90 12.77 16.64
CA HIS A 102 -3.04 12.25 17.72
C HIS A 102 -1.96 11.28 17.22
N VAL A 103 -1.97 10.94 15.94
CA VAL A 103 -0.99 10.08 15.29
C VAL A 103 -0.09 10.91 14.39
N THR A 104 1.21 10.87 14.63
CA THR A 104 2.18 11.60 13.81
C THR A 104 2.40 10.87 12.50
N LYS A 105 2.02 11.48 11.37
CA LYS A 105 2.22 10.93 10.02
C LYS A 105 3.66 10.46 9.79
N ARG A 106 4.64 11.25 10.24
CA ARG A 106 6.06 10.91 10.10
C ARG A 106 6.39 9.58 10.79
N ASP A 107 5.93 9.40 12.02
CA ASP A 107 6.21 8.19 12.79
C ASP A 107 5.60 6.95 12.14
N VAL A 108 4.42 7.09 11.51
CA VAL A 108 3.80 6.03 10.70
C VAL A 108 4.67 5.66 9.51
N LEU A 109 5.10 6.66 8.73
CA LEU A 109 5.91 6.43 7.53
C LEU A 109 7.27 5.81 7.85
N GLU A 110 7.94 6.27 8.93
CA GLU A 110 9.23 5.74 9.37
C GLU A 110 9.11 4.33 10.00
N ARG A 111 7.91 3.92 10.42
CA ARG A 111 7.67 2.60 11.01
C ARG A 111 7.52 1.48 9.98
N ILE A 112 7.04 1.80 8.80
CA ILE A 112 6.90 0.82 7.71
C ILE A 112 8.30 0.39 7.27
N ASP A 113 8.52 -0.92 7.11
CA ASP A 113 9.76 -1.41 6.52
C ASP A 113 9.93 -0.79 5.12
N PRO A 114 11.04 -0.07 4.85
CA PRO A 114 11.26 0.55 3.55
C PRO A 114 11.24 -0.43 2.37
N MET A 115 11.41 -1.73 2.61
CA MET A 115 11.26 -2.77 1.60
C MET A 115 9.80 -3.14 1.31
N LYS A 116 8.87 -2.77 2.21
CA LYS A 116 7.43 -3.00 2.09
C LYS A 116 6.64 -1.71 1.86
N ASP A 117 7.30 -0.56 1.78
CA ASP A 117 6.70 0.76 1.58
C ASP A 117 6.28 0.95 0.11
N VAL A 118 5.02 0.64 -0.20
CA VAL A 118 4.51 0.69 -1.59
C VAL A 118 4.28 2.10 -2.12
N ASP A 119 4.12 3.08 -1.23
CA ASP A 119 3.97 4.49 -1.61
C ASP A 119 5.31 5.19 -1.86
N GLY A 120 6.41 4.61 -1.39
CA GLY A 120 7.75 5.20 -1.48
C GLY A 120 7.95 6.44 -0.61
N PHE A 121 7.14 6.62 0.44
CA PHE A 121 7.18 7.79 1.32
C PHE A 121 8.13 7.65 2.50
N HIS A 122 8.65 6.45 2.76
CA HIS A 122 9.68 6.27 3.77
C HIS A 122 10.89 7.14 3.44
N PRO A 123 11.50 7.85 4.42
CA PRO A 123 12.63 8.75 4.17
C PRO A 123 13.80 8.11 3.41
N GLU A 124 14.06 6.82 3.63
CA GLU A 124 15.06 6.07 2.87
C GLU A 124 14.71 6.01 1.37
N ASN A 125 13.45 5.69 1.04
CA ASN A 125 13.02 5.57 -0.35
C ASN A 125 12.98 6.93 -1.05
N VAL A 126 12.50 7.96 -0.36
CA VAL A 126 12.56 9.35 -0.86
C VAL A 126 14.00 9.80 -1.10
N GLY A 127 14.90 9.51 -0.16
CA GLY A 127 16.32 9.82 -0.28
C GLY A 127 16.97 9.12 -1.49
N ARG A 128 16.66 7.85 -1.72
CA ARG A 128 17.13 7.09 -2.88
C ARG A 128 16.62 7.67 -4.20
N LEU A 129 15.34 8.05 -4.25
CA LEU A 129 14.73 8.68 -5.42
C LEU A 129 15.46 9.97 -5.77
N VAL A 130 15.68 10.84 -4.79
CA VAL A 130 16.40 12.12 -4.98
C VAL A 130 17.86 11.89 -5.39
N ALA A 131 18.50 10.87 -4.87
CA ALA A 131 19.89 10.50 -5.23
C ALA A 131 20.02 9.82 -6.60
N GLY A 132 18.91 9.57 -7.31
CA GLY A 132 18.93 8.93 -8.64
C GLY A 132 19.14 7.42 -8.61
N ASN A 133 18.94 6.76 -7.47
CA ASN A 133 19.05 5.31 -7.29
C ASN A 133 17.78 4.74 -6.62
N ALA A 134 16.61 5.14 -7.13
CA ALA A 134 15.33 4.66 -6.66
C ALA A 134 15.28 3.12 -6.59
N ARG A 135 14.56 2.60 -5.60
CA ARG A 135 14.36 1.16 -5.44
C ARG A 135 13.23 0.64 -6.32
N TYR A 136 12.22 1.50 -6.56
CA TYR A 136 11.04 1.24 -7.36
C TYR A 136 10.91 2.27 -8.47
#